data_6ad2d00ba310dd741d77497a43c62adc
#
_entry.id   6ad2d00ba310dd741d77497a43c62adc
#
_cell.length_a   1.000
_cell.length_b   1.000
_cell.length_c   1.000
_cell.angle_alpha   90.00
_cell.angle_beta   90.00
_cell.angle_gamma   90.00
#
_symmetry.space_group_name_H-M   'P 1'
#
loop_
_entity.id
_entity.type
_entity.pdbx_description
1 polymer ?
#
loop_
_entity_poly.entity_id
_entity_poly.type
_entity_poly.pdbx_seq_one_letter_code
_entity_poly.pdbx_strand_id
1 'polypeptide(L)'
;MRGRIAFAGVVAVASVLLLAAGLWTARRGWRLRHDEPAAPASSTLALVQAAAAHGESQRPLVDPMAGLNLSLMTSDAAGPEAPTDAGTARLTLDTELQRTVLGLMSAHHLPEAAAVLMDAATGRLLVYASHVDKGPARDLCVEATAPSASVFKIVTAAALIEDAHLEPDTKQCYSGGESRINSVDLIEDPQRDRWCTTLAGAMGRSINTVFARLASEHLGPPQLEAMARRFGYGQGVPFDVPVQPSAIHVPTEPLEFARTAAGFWNSTLSPMQAVEMSAIVARGGEAVRPGIVDRVVSSSGAVLWSAPEEPVTRRALARETADQITVMMEQTIREGTSWRAFHDPHGTAFLPGIEVAGKTGTLTDAETHRYYTWFTGFAPSRPLPGVRQVAIAALVVNGPAWQVKANVLARDVLRAYFAEHDVTGVTKPGLAAIARRHRR
;
A
#
# COMPACT_ATOMS: atom_id res chain seq x y z
N MET A 1 67.77 -9.72 7.93
CA MET A 1 68.40 -9.32 9.19
C MET A 1 67.65 -8.12 9.77
N ARG A 2 67.07 -8.31 10.97
CA ARG A 2 66.82 -7.38 12.09
C ARG A 2 66.13 -6.07 11.69
N GLY A 3 65.06 -5.58 12.35
CA GLY A 3 64.57 -5.91 13.69
C GLY A 3 63.12 -5.40 13.92
N ARG A 4 62.44 -6.21 14.66
CA ARG A 4 61.21 -5.82 15.41
C ARG A 4 61.61 -4.91 16.58
N ILE A 5 60.70 -4.00 17.00
CA ILE A 5 60.41 -3.69 18.43
C ILE A 5 59.34 -2.58 18.43
N ALA A 6 58.13 -2.92 18.81
CA ALA A 6 57.34 -2.51 19.96
C ALA A 6 56.89 -1.04 20.03
N PHE A 7 55.57 -0.84 19.88
CA PHE A 7 54.79 0.19 20.59
C PHE A 7 53.46 -0.46 21.05
N ALA A 8 53.52 -1.10 22.19
CA ALA A 8 52.34 -1.42 22.98
C ALA A 8 52.57 -0.76 24.35
N GLY A 9 51.68 0.12 24.77
CA GLY A 9 51.69 0.59 26.14
C GLY A 9 51.48 2.09 26.37
N VAL A 10 50.36 2.70 25.94
CA VAL A 10 49.90 4.01 26.49
C VAL A 10 48.36 4.17 26.33
N VAL A 11 47.55 3.17 26.46
CA VAL A 11 46.07 3.32 26.45
C VAL A 11 45.40 2.82 27.74
N ALA A 12 46.12 2.42 28.76
CA ALA A 12 45.53 1.78 29.95
C ALA A 12 45.41 2.68 31.19
N VAL A 13 45.72 3.98 31.17
CA VAL A 13 45.70 4.84 32.36
C VAL A 13 44.62 5.93 32.35
N ALA A 14 43.96 6.21 31.23
CA ALA A 14 42.96 7.28 31.14
C ALA A 14 41.51 6.86 31.52
N SER A 15 41.23 5.56 31.68
CA SER A 15 39.86 5.08 31.91
C SER A 15 39.49 4.88 33.41
N VAL A 16 40.41 5.00 34.32
CA VAL A 16 40.17 4.78 35.76
C VAL A 16 39.89 6.07 36.54
N LEU A 17 40.19 7.23 35.99
CA LEU A 17 40.01 8.52 36.70
C LEU A 17 38.65 9.19 36.45
N LEU A 18 37.84 8.72 35.52
CA LEU A 18 36.49 9.24 35.26
C LEU A 18 35.37 8.55 36.00
N LEU A 19 35.61 7.41 36.62
CA LEU A 19 34.64 6.68 37.48
C LEU A 19 34.67 7.11 38.96
N ALA A 20 35.69 7.84 39.40
CA ALA A 20 35.79 8.32 40.78
C ALA A 20 35.14 9.69 41.03
N ALA A 21 34.93 10.51 39.98
CA ALA A 21 34.30 11.82 40.11
C ALA A 21 32.75 11.76 40.08
N GLY A 22 32.15 10.69 39.54
CA GLY A 22 30.68 10.54 39.42
C GLY A 22 30.02 10.09 40.74
N LEU A 23 30.77 9.54 41.68
CA LEU A 23 30.23 8.99 42.95
C LEU A 23 30.28 9.98 44.12
N TRP A 24 30.90 11.13 43.95
CA TRP A 24 31.04 12.10 45.07
C TRP A 24 29.96 13.19 45.05
N THR A 25 29.29 13.40 43.97
CA THR A 25 28.17 14.36 43.88
C THR A 25 26.81 13.79 44.26
N ALA A 26 26.65 12.47 44.26
CA ALA A 26 25.40 11.81 44.61
C ALA A 26 25.16 11.62 46.14
N ARG A 27 26.18 11.91 46.99
CA ARG A 27 26.06 11.73 48.43
C ARG A 27 25.77 12.99 49.25
N ARG A 28 25.67 14.18 48.63
CA ARG A 28 25.38 15.44 49.33
C ARG A 28 23.96 15.98 49.20
N GLY A 29 23.09 15.32 48.42
CA GLY A 29 21.70 15.73 48.17
C GLY A 29 20.66 15.08 49.07
N TRP A 30 21.02 14.20 50.03
CA TRP A 30 20.06 13.35 50.74
C TRP A 30 19.96 13.59 52.26
N ARG A 31 20.35 14.75 52.75
CA ARG A 31 20.09 15.12 54.15
C ARG A 31 19.62 16.55 54.25
N LEU A 32 18.35 16.79 53.95
CA LEU A 32 17.57 17.93 54.46
C LEU A 32 16.18 17.85 53.83
N ARG A 33 15.30 17.00 54.39
CA ARG A 33 13.86 17.16 54.43
C ARG A 33 13.21 15.96 55.14
N HIS A 34 13.29 15.97 56.43
CA HIS A 34 12.35 15.23 57.28
C HIS A 34 12.05 16.15 58.45
N ASP A 35 10.91 16.81 58.31
CA ASP A 35 10.05 17.26 59.43
C ASP A 35 8.84 17.98 58.79
N GLU A 36 7.80 17.20 58.51
CA GLU A 36 6.43 17.67 58.44
C GLU A 36 5.54 16.58 59.05
N PRO A 37 4.57 16.95 59.93
CA PRO A 37 3.81 15.98 60.70
C PRO A 37 2.77 15.25 59.85
N ALA A 38 2.64 13.95 60.11
CA ALA A 38 1.67 13.06 59.52
C ALA A 38 0.22 13.54 59.74
N ALA A 39 -0.50 13.83 58.67
CA ALA A 39 -1.96 13.97 58.68
C ALA A 39 -2.61 12.56 58.82
N PRO A 40 -3.79 12.44 59.49
CA PRO A 40 -4.33 11.13 59.86
C PRO A 40 -4.84 10.33 58.65
N ALA A 41 -4.45 9.06 58.64
CA ALA A 41 -4.83 8.05 57.65
C ALA A 41 -6.31 7.60 57.83
N SER A 42 -7.27 8.49 57.63
CA SER A 42 -8.70 8.14 57.75
C SER A 42 -9.57 8.44 56.53
N SER A 43 -9.03 9.06 55.48
CA SER A 43 -9.82 9.44 54.28
C SER A 43 -9.63 8.51 53.08
N THR A 44 -8.58 7.68 53.03
CA THR A 44 -8.35 6.77 51.88
C THR A 44 -9.17 5.49 51.94
N LEU A 45 -9.48 5.00 53.14
CA LEU A 45 -10.35 3.81 53.31
C LEU A 45 -11.82 4.11 52.96
N ALA A 46 -12.30 5.31 53.21
CA ALA A 46 -13.68 5.71 52.93
C ALA A 46 -13.91 5.86 51.39
N LEU A 47 -12.91 6.30 50.62
CA LEU A 47 -13.01 6.39 49.18
C LEU A 47 -12.92 5.02 48.47
N VAL A 48 -12.15 4.08 49.04
CA VAL A 48 -12.08 2.71 48.50
C VAL A 48 -13.34 1.91 48.87
N GLN A 49 -13.97 2.17 50.02
CA GLN A 49 -15.22 1.53 50.39
C GLN A 49 -16.44 2.16 49.67
N ALA A 50 -16.43 3.43 49.30
CA ALA A 50 -17.49 4.06 48.49
C ALA A 50 -17.44 3.58 47.00
N ALA A 51 -16.27 3.24 46.49
CA ALA A 51 -16.14 2.65 45.15
C ALA A 51 -16.59 1.19 45.11
N ALA A 52 -16.59 0.47 46.22
CA ALA A 52 -17.04 -0.93 46.32
C ALA A 52 -18.56 -1.08 46.54
N ALA A 53 -19.30 0.01 46.82
CA ALA A 53 -20.75 -0.03 47.09
C ALA A 53 -21.63 0.22 45.85
N HIS A 54 -21.06 0.64 44.71
CA HIS A 54 -21.75 0.63 43.41
C HIS A 54 -21.25 -0.61 42.68
N GLY A 55 -21.92 -1.74 42.93
CA GLY A 55 -21.80 -2.98 42.18
C GLY A 55 -22.31 -2.82 40.75
N GLU A 56 -21.73 -1.91 39.97
CA GLU A 56 -21.69 -2.06 38.52
C GLU A 56 -20.66 -3.14 38.23
N SER A 57 -21.17 -4.34 37.98
CA SER A 57 -20.46 -5.40 37.27
C SER A 57 -19.75 -4.75 36.09
N GLN A 58 -18.44 -4.49 36.22
CA GLN A 58 -17.59 -4.18 35.07
C GLN A 58 -17.64 -5.43 34.19
N ARG A 59 -18.65 -5.50 33.28
CA ARG A 59 -18.56 -6.37 32.13
C ARG A 59 -17.21 -6.06 31.50
N PRO A 60 -16.38 -7.09 31.21
CA PRO A 60 -15.15 -6.85 30.45
C PRO A 60 -15.56 -6.01 29.23
N LEU A 61 -14.83 -4.91 28.99
CA LEU A 61 -15.04 -4.07 27.81
C LEU A 61 -14.80 -4.97 26.60
N VAL A 62 -15.87 -5.52 26.05
CA VAL A 62 -15.81 -6.32 24.83
C VAL A 62 -15.44 -5.34 23.72
N ASP A 63 -14.34 -5.60 23.04
CA ASP A 63 -13.97 -4.84 21.85
C ASP A 63 -15.13 -4.91 20.84
N PRO A 64 -15.79 -3.80 20.50
CA PRO A 64 -16.93 -3.80 19.60
C PRO A 64 -16.61 -4.35 18.21
N MET A 65 -15.32 -4.36 17.82
CA MET A 65 -14.83 -4.89 16.55
C MET A 65 -14.52 -6.39 16.62
N ALA A 66 -14.51 -7.00 17.81
CA ALA A 66 -14.23 -8.43 17.97
C ALA A 66 -15.20 -9.27 17.14
N GLY A 67 -14.69 -10.32 16.49
CA GLY A 67 -15.49 -11.20 15.66
C GLY A 67 -15.98 -10.60 14.34
N LEU A 68 -15.51 -9.40 13.93
CA LEU A 68 -15.86 -8.83 12.62
C LEU A 68 -15.56 -9.82 11.49
N ASN A 69 -16.62 -10.21 10.77
CA ASN A 69 -16.52 -11.21 9.71
C ASN A 69 -17.06 -10.68 8.37
N LEU A 70 -16.16 -10.19 7.53
CA LEU A 70 -16.49 -9.65 6.21
C LEU A 70 -16.96 -10.71 5.21
N SER A 71 -16.70 -12.02 5.45
CA SER A 71 -17.22 -13.10 4.59
C SER A 71 -18.73 -13.29 4.71
N LEU A 72 -19.32 -12.79 5.78
CA LEU A 72 -20.76 -12.78 6.03
C LEU A 72 -21.40 -11.41 5.73
N MET A 73 -20.72 -10.59 4.97
CA MET A 73 -21.23 -9.27 4.57
C MET A 73 -22.55 -9.41 3.80
N THR A 74 -23.53 -8.64 4.22
CA THR A 74 -24.84 -8.48 3.58
C THR A 74 -25.11 -7.00 3.32
N SER A 75 -26.24 -6.71 2.69
CA SER A 75 -26.69 -5.33 2.48
C SER A 75 -28.19 -5.25 2.74
N ASP A 76 -28.60 -4.34 3.62
CA ASP A 76 -29.99 -4.02 3.89
C ASP A 76 -30.36 -2.63 3.32
N ALA A 77 -31.52 -2.11 3.72
CA ALA A 77 -32.00 -0.78 3.31
C ALA A 77 -31.10 0.38 3.85
N ALA A 78 -30.33 0.13 4.91
CA ALA A 78 -29.42 1.11 5.52
C ALA A 78 -27.99 1.00 4.98
N GLY A 79 -27.70 0.01 4.10
CA GLY A 79 -26.42 -0.19 3.44
C GLY A 79 -25.72 -1.50 3.80
N PRO A 80 -24.44 -1.64 3.42
CA PRO A 80 -23.65 -2.84 3.70
C PRO A 80 -23.35 -3.02 5.18
N GLU A 81 -23.41 -4.26 5.65
CA GLU A 81 -23.17 -4.61 7.04
C GLU A 81 -22.47 -5.97 7.19
N ALA A 82 -21.81 -6.19 8.32
CA ALA A 82 -21.19 -7.45 8.70
C ALA A 82 -21.40 -7.73 10.20
N PRO A 83 -21.49 -9.00 10.64
CA PRO A 83 -21.62 -9.32 12.05
C PRO A 83 -20.33 -9.09 12.83
N THR A 84 -20.48 -8.74 14.12
CA THR A 84 -19.43 -8.74 15.16
C THR A 84 -19.95 -9.49 16.38
N ASP A 85 -19.08 -9.81 17.35
CA ASP A 85 -19.50 -10.43 18.60
C ASP A 85 -20.41 -9.51 19.44
N ALA A 86 -20.28 -8.20 19.26
CA ALA A 86 -21.04 -7.18 20.00
C ALA A 86 -22.34 -6.73 19.29
N GLY A 87 -22.48 -7.04 17.99
CA GLY A 87 -23.64 -6.57 17.21
C GLY A 87 -23.38 -6.57 15.72
N THR A 88 -23.70 -5.46 15.05
CA THR A 88 -23.57 -5.31 13.59
C THR A 88 -22.69 -4.11 13.25
N ALA A 89 -21.65 -4.37 12.46
CA ALA A 89 -20.82 -3.34 11.88
C ALA A 89 -21.49 -2.79 10.60
N ARG A 90 -21.74 -1.49 10.56
CA ARG A 90 -22.13 -0.77 9.34
C ARG A 90 -20.87 -0.40 8.58
N LEU A 91 -20.84 -0.75 7.29
CA LEU A 91 -19.65 -0.62 6.45
C LEU A 91 -19.68 0.69 5.64
N THR A 92 -18.49 1.14 5.26
CA THR A 92 -18.31 2.38 4.48
C THR A 92 -18.57 2.20 2.98
N LEU A 93 -18.78 0.96 2.55
CA LEU A 93 -18.87 0.59 1.13
C LEU A 93 -20.07 1.24 0.43
N ASP A 94 -19.87 1.65 -0.81
CA ASP A 94 -20.95 2.02 -1.70
C ASP A 94 -21.65 0.77 -2.24
N THR A 95 -22.93 0.58 -1.90
CA THR A 95 -23.68 -0.63 -2.24
C THR A 95 -23.81 -0.87 -3.73
N GLU A 96 -24.07 0.18 -4.50
CA GLU A 96 -24.28 0.06 -5.96
C GLU A 96 -22.95 -0.18 -6.68
N LEU A 97 -21.92 0.57 -6.28
CA LEU A 97 -20.59 0.41 -6.83
C LEU A 97 -20.01 -0.96 -6.51
N GLN A 98 -20.15 -1.44 -5.25
CA GLN A 98 -19.73 -2.79 -4.84
C GLN A 98 -20.37 -3.86 -5.72
N ARG A 99 -21.68 -3.76 -5.95
CA ARG A 99 -22.44 -4.69 -6.82
C ARG A 99 -21.96 -4.60 -8.27
N THR A 100 -21.76 -3.40 -8.77
CA THR A 100 -21.24 -3.14 -10.12
C THR A 100 -19.87 -3.79 -10.32
N VAL A 101 -18.95 -3.65 -9.34
CA VAL A 101 -17.59 -4.21 -9.43
C VAL A 101 -17.60 -5.73 -9.43
N LEU A 102 -18.40 -6.37 -8.55
CA LEU A 102 -18.56 -7.82 -8.58
C LEU A 102 -19.18 -8.29 -9.92
N GLY A 103 -20.14 -7.53 -10.45
CA GLY A 103 -20.72 -7.77 -11.78
C GLY A 103 -19.70 -7.64 -12.90
N LEU A 104 -18.75 -6.70 -12.81
CA LEU A 104 -17.64 -6.56 -13.78
C LEU A 104 -16.71 -7.78 -13.75
N MET A 105 -16.34 -8.26 -12.57
CA MET A 105 -15.49 -9.45 -12.42
C MET A 105 -16.16 -10.69 -13.04
N SER A 106 -17.44 -10.88 -12.77
CA SER A 106 -18.25 -11.96 -13.36
C SER A 106 -18.42 -11.80 -14.87
N ALA A 107 -18.74 -10.60 -15.37
CA ALA A 107 -18.93 -10.36 -16.80
C ALA A 107 -17.65 -10.53 -17.63
N HIS A 108 -16.50 -10.31 -17.04
CA HIS A 108 -15.19 -10.58 -17.63
C HIS A 108 -14.73 -12.04 -17.45
N HIS A 109 -15.50 -12.88 -16.77
CA HIS A 109 -15.14 -14.29 -16.47
C HIS A 109 -13.77 -14.41 -15.81
N LEU A 110 -13.48 -13.54 -14.82
CA LEU A 110 -12.17 -13.54 -14.17
C LEU A 110 -12.01 -14.77 -13.28
N PRO A 111 -10.92 -15.55 -13.41
CA PRO A 111 -10.72 -16.72 -12.58
C PRO A 111 -10.54 -16.39 -11.11
N GLU A 112 -9.64 -15.43 -10.82
CA GLU A 112 -9.44 -14.85 -9.49
C GLU A 112 -9.20 -13.34 -9.68
N ALA A 113 -9.89 -12.52 -8.90
CA ALA A 113 -9.74 -11.07 -8.95
C ALA A 113 -10.03 -10.43 -7.60
N ALA A 114 -9.32 -9.33 -7.33
CA ALA A 114 -9.62 -8.42 -6.24
C ALA A 114 -9.60 -6.98 -6.73
N ALA A 115 -10.48 -6.16 -6.16
CA ALA A 115 -10.48 -4.71 -6.37
C ALA A 115 -10.81 -4.01 -5.06
N VAL A 116 -9.96 -3.04 -4.70
CA VAL A 116 -10.15 -2.16 -3.55
C VAL A 116 -10.15 -0.73 -4.07
N LEU A 117 -11.22 0.02 -3.74
CA LEU A 117 -11.32 1.46 -3.99
C LEU A 117 -11.46 2.18 -2.66
N MET A 118 -10.65 3.20 -2.46
CA MET A 118 -10.55 3.93 -1.21
C MET A 118 -10.60 5.44 -1.46
N ASP A 119 -11.38 6.15 -0.69
CA ASP A 119 -11.30 7.62 -0.62
C ASP A 119 -9.92 8.00 -0.11
N ALA A 120 -9.14 8.70 -0.94
CA ALA A 120 -7.76 9.01 -0.62
C ALA A 120 -7.62 9.99 0.57
N ALA A 121 -8.61 10.84 0.82
CA ALA A 121 -8.55 11.82 1.90
C ALA A 121 -8.80 11.19 3.26
N THR A 122 -9.75 10.26 3.35
CA THR A 122 -10.24 9.72 4.62
C THR A 122 -9.77 8.30 4.94
N GLY A 123 -9.31 7.54 3.94
CA GLY A 123 -8.99 6.12 4.08
C GLY A 123 -10.23 5.20 4.08
N ARG A 124 -11.45 5.74 3.93
CA ARG A 124 -12.68 4.93 3.90
C ARG A 124 -12.75 4.09 2.64
N LEU A 125 -12.99 2.79 2.78
CA LEU A 125 -13.19 1.93 1.62
C LEU A 125 -14.57 2.15 1.00
N LEU A 126 -14.60 2.30 -0.30
CA LEU A 126 -15.81 2.43 -1.12
C LEU A 126 -16.14 1.12 -1.83
N VAL A 127 -15.11 0.34 -2.16
CA VAL A 127 -15.22 -1.01 -2.75
C VAL A 127 -14.22 -1.93 -2.07
N TYR A 128 -14.69 -3.12 -1.74
CA TYR A 128 -13.90 -4.23 -1.22
C TYR A 128 -14.40 -5.52 -1.87
N ALA A 129 -13.88 -5.82 -3.06
CA ALA A 129 -14.40 -6.90 -3.89
C ALA A 129 -13.35 -8.00 -4.09
N SER A 130 -13.70 -9.21 -3.70
CA SER A 130 -12.95 -10.44 -3.94
C SER A 130 -13.78 -11.42 -4.73
N HIS A 131 -13.20 -12.05 -5.76
CA HIS A 131 -13.87 -12.98 -6.65
C HIS A 131 -12.98 -14.18 -6.95
N VAL A 132 -13.54 -15.37 -6.81
CA VAL A 132 -12.96 -16.66 -7.20
C VAL A 132 -14.02 -17.43 -7.99
N ASP A 133 -13.78 -17.69 -9.29
CA ASP A 133 -14.73 -18.39 -10.15
C ASP A 133 -14.84 -19.89 -9.79
N LYS A 134 -13.72 -20.52 -9.43
CA LYS A 134 -13.64 -21.94 -9.13
C LYS A 134 -12.84 -22.22 -7.86
N GLY A 135 -13.43 -23.03 -6.98
CA GLY A 135 -12.81 -23.41 -5.71
C GLY A 135 -13.45 -22.72 -4.50
N PRO A 136 -12.84 -22.82 -3.32
CA PRO A 136 -13.36 -22.18 -2.12
C PRO A 136 -13.30 -20.67 -2.23
N ALA A 137 -14.27 -20.00 -1.64
CA ALA A 137 -14.24 -18.53 -1.50
C ALA A 137 -13.01 -18.13 -0.68
N ARG A 138 -12.29 -17.08 -1.14
CA ARG A 138 -11.11 -16.53 -0.49
C ARG A 138 -11.23 -15.01 -0.45
N ASP A 139 -10.67 -14.41 0.56
CA ASP A 139 -10.55 -12.95 0.63
C ASP A 139 -9.21 -12.50 0.04
N LEU A 140 -9.19 -12.38 -1.28
CA LEU A 140 -8.00 -11.97 -2.01
C LEU A 140 -7.56 -10.53 -1.67
N CYS A 141 -8.45 -9.70 -1.13
CA CYS A 141 -8.11 -8.31 -0.79
C CYS A 141 -7.04 -8.21 0.30
N VAL A 142 -7.03 -9.15 1.24
CA VAL A 142 -6.09 -9.19 2.38
C VAL A 142 -4.95 -10.18 2.21
N GLU A 143 -4.99 -11.04 1.18
CA GLU A 143 -3.95 -12.04 0.93
C GLU A 143 -2.75 -11.42 0.21
N ALA A 144 -1.54 -11.61 0.74
CA ALA A 144 -0.27 -11.19 0.13
C ALA A 144 0.45 -12.38 -0.53
N THR A 145 -0.26 -13.17 -1.34
CA THR A 145 0.26 -14.37 -2.01
C THR A 145 0.75 -14.10 -3.44
N ALA A 146 0.28 -13.02 -4.07
CA ALA A 146 0.69 -12.62 -5.41
C ALA A 146 2.01 -11.84 -5.38
N PRO A 147 2.94 -12.07 -6.33
CA PRO A 147 4.17 -11.27 -6.42
C PRO A 147 3.83 -9.81 -6.73
N SER A 148 4.60 -8.86 -6.15
CA SER A 148 4.38 -7.41 -6.38
C SER A 148 4.56 -7.01 -7.85
N ALA A 149 5.35 -7.76 -8.58
CA ALA A 149 5.72 -7.46 -9.95
C ALA A 149 6.19 -5.98 -10.09
N SER A 150 6.01 -5.38 -11.24
CA SER A 150 6.44 -4.01 -11.50
C SER A 150 5.71 -2.91 -10.69
N VAL A 151 4.74 -3.26 -9.83
CA VAL A 151 4.21 -2.32 -8.83
C VAL A 151 5.31 -1.90 -7.86
N PHE A 152 6.25 -2.78 -7.55
CA PHE A 152 7.40 -2.49 -6.69
C PHE A 152 8.28 -1.33 -7.21
N LYS A 153 8.22 -1.00 -8.52
CA LYS A 153 8.92 0.17 -9.07
C LYS A 153 8.48 1.51 -8.45
N ILE A 154 7.31 1.59 -7.82
CA ILE A 154 6.90 2.77 -7.04
C ILE A 154 7.85 2.95 -5.85
N VAL A 155 8.17 1.85 -5.16
CA VAL A 155 9.12 1.84 -4.03
C VAL A 155 10.53 2.19 -4.51
N THR A 156 10.98 1.57 -5.59
CA THR A 156 12.32 1.82 -6.15
C THR A 156 12.45 3.28 -6.63
N ALA A 157 11.42 3.82 -7.27
CA ALA A 157 11.41 5.23 -7.68
C ALA A 157 11.51 6.17 -6.49
N ALA A 158 10.78 5.88 -5.41
CA ALA A 158 10.85 6.68 -4.18
C ALA A 158 12.27 6.68 -3.60
N ALA A 159 12.95 5.52 -3.56
CA ALA A 159 14.32 5.43 -3.10
C ALA A 159 15.29 6.17 -4.03
N LEU A 160 15.14 6.04 -5.36
CA LEU A 160 15.97 6.76 -6.33
C LEU A 160 15.83 8.28 -6.21
N ILE A 161 14.63 8.77 -5.93
CA ILE A 161 14.36 10.21 -5.76
C ILE A 161 14.87 10.70 -4.40
N GLU A 162 14.47 10.07 -3.28
CA GLU A 162 14.80 10.58 -1.94
C GLU A 162 16.24 10.30 -1.50
N ASP A 163 16.75 9.09 -1.79
CA ASP A 163 18.06 8.66 -1.27
C ASP A 163 19.18 8.90 -2.29
N ALA A 164 18.87 8.87 -3.59
CA ALA A 164 19.85 9.08 -4.66
C ALA A 164 19.70 10.43 -5.39
N HIS A 165 18.68 11.24 -5.05
CA HIS A 165 18.42 12.57 -5.62
C HIS A 165 18.25 12.58 -7.14
N LEU A 166 17.73 11.49 -7.71
CA LEU A 166 17.40 11.45 -9.13
C LEU A 166 16.07 12.14 -9.39
N GLU A 167 15.91 12.66 -10.59
CA GLU A 167 14.71 13.38 -11.03
C GLU A 167 13.93 12.58 -12.08
N PRO A 168 12.63 12.85 -12.29
CA PRO A 168 11.83 12.16 -13.31
C PRO A 168 12.39 12.26 -14.73
N ASP A 169 13.14 13.29 -15.06
CA ASP A 169 13.78 13.50 -16.35
C ASP A 169 15.20 12.93 -16.47
N THR A 170 15.73 12.31 -15.39
CA THR A 170 16.99 11.58 -15.42
C THR A 170 17.00 10.56 -16.56
N LYS A 171 17.95 10.71 -17.48
CA LYS A 171 18.05 9.90 -18.69
C LYS A 171 18.90 8.66 -18.46
N GLN A 172 18.42 7.54 -18.99
CA GLN A 172 19.15 6.28 -19.03
C GLN A 172 18.99 5.63 -20.42
N CYS A 173 20.11 5.31 -21.07
CA CYS A 173 20.09 4.50 -22.27
C CYS A 173 20.15 3.01 -21.92
N TYR A 174 19.57 2.16 -22.75
CA TYR A 174 19.43 0.73 -22.46
C TYR A 174 19.25 -0.07 -23.76
N SER A 175 19.39 -1.39 -23.62
CA SER A 175 18.96 -2.39 -24.60
C SER A 175 18.48 -3.65 -23.88
N GLY A 176 17.49 -4.33 -24.43
CA GLY A 176 16.96 -5.59 -23.85
C GLY A 176 16.31 -5.42 -22.47
N GLY A 177 16.27 -6.50 -21.70
CA GLY A 177 15.82 -6.51 -20.30
C GLY A 177 14.33 -6.34 -20.09
N GLU A 178 13.47 -6.43 -21.11
CA GLU A 178 12.02 -6.26 -20.96
C GLU A 178 11.38 -7.40 -20.14
N SER A 179 11.77 -8.66 -20.43
CA SER A 179 11.21 -9.85 -19.78
C SER A 179 12.18 -10.55 -18.83
N ARG A 180 13.49 -10.34 -19.02
CA ARG A 180 14.58 -10.91 -18.21
C ARG A 180 15.68 -9.88 -18.08
N ILE A 181 16.38 -9.88 -16.94
CA ILE A 181 17.59 -9.08 -16.73
C ILE A 181 18.73 -10.06 -16.50
N ASN A 182 19.82 -9.88 -17.24
CA ASN A 182 21.07 -10.60 -17.10
C ASN A 182 22.18 -9.63 -16.66
N SER A 183 23.32 -10.14 -16.19
CA SER A 183 24.41 -9.30 -15.70
C SER A 183 24.93 -8.32 -16.75
N VAL A 184 24.89 -8.70 -18.04
CA VAL A 184 25.29 -7.83 -19.15
C VAL A 184 24.33 -6.63 -19.35
N ASP A 185 23.06 -6.77 -18.95
CA ASP A 185 22.07 -5.70 -19.05
C ASP A 185 22.28 -4.60 -17.99
N LEU A 186 23.06 -4.89 -16.94
CA LEU A 186 23.42 -3.93 -15.88
C LEU A 186 24.59 -3.02 -16.27
N ILE A 187 25.34 -3.36 -17.31
CA ILE A 187 26.52 -2.61 -17.76
C ILE A 187 26.11 -1.71 -18.91
N GLU A 188 26.40 -0.42 -18.80
CA GLU A 188 26.24 0.53 -19.90
C GLU A 188 27.20 0.20 -21.04
N ASP A 189 26.67 0.19 -22.26
CA ASP A 189 27.43 -0.04 -23.47
C ASP A 189 26.88 0.86 -24.59
N PRO A 190 27.57 1.97 -24.93
CA PRO A 190 27.12 2.90 -25.97
C PRO A 190 26.94 2.27 -27.35
N GLN A 191 27.60 1.13 -27.62
CA GLN A 191 27.43 0.43 -28.90
C GLN A 191 26.17 -0.45 -28.91
N ARG A 192 25.73 -0.93 -27.75
CA ARG A 192 24.57 -1.80 -27.59
C ARG A 192 23.31 -1.02 -27.19
N ASP A 193 23.42 -0.01 -26.35
CA ASP A 193 22.32 0.74 -25.75
C ASP A 193 21.75 1.75 -26.74
N ARG A 194 20.81 1.29 -27.57
CA ARG A 194 20.25 2.06 -28.69
C ARG A 194 19.02 2.88 -28.34
N TRP A 195 18.39 2.59 -27.22
CA TRP A 195 17.21 3.29 -26.76
C TRP A 195 17.53 4.08 -25.49
N CYS A 196 17.08 5.31 -25.44
CA CYS A 196 17.20 6.14 -24.25
C CYS A 196 15.81 6.59 -23.80
N THR A 197 15.61 6.69 -22.51
CA THR A 197 14.38 7.20 -21.91
C THR A 197 14.68 7.94 -20.62
N THR A 198 13.71 8.70 -20.13
CA THR A 198 13.76 9.28 -18.80
C THR A 198 13.28 8.27 -17.75
N LEU A 199 13.57 8.51 -16.47
CA LEU A 199 13.06 7.69 -15.36
C LEU A 199 11.50 7.67 -15.39
N ALA A 200 10.85 8.81 -15.70
CA ALA A 200 9.40 8.88 -15.88
C ALA A 200 8.92 8.03 -17.07
N GLY A 201 9.58 8.08 -18.21
CA GLY A 201 9.25 7.23 -19.35
C GLY A 201 9.47 5.74 -19.06
N ALA A 202 10.50 5.41 -18.27
CA ALA A 202 10.74 4.05 -17.81
C ALA A 202 9.66 3.55 -16.85
N MET A 203 9.14 4.42 -15.96
CA MET A 203 7.98 4.11 -15.11
C MET A 203 6.75 3.81 -15.97
N GLY A 204 6.43 4.70 -16.91
CA GLY A 204 5.26 4.59 -17.78
C GLY A 204 5.25 3.31 -18.62
N ARG A 205 6.38 3.00 -19.27
CA ARG A 205 6.56 1.81 -20.10
C ARG A 205 7.03 0.58 -19.33
N SER A 206 7.27 0.74 -18.01
CA SER A 206 7.69 -0.33 -17.11
C SER A 206 9.02 -1.00 -17.50
N ILE A 207 10.01 -0.22 -17.96
CA ILE A 207 11.29 -0.72 -18.48
C ILE A 207 12.16 -1.23 -17.33
N ASN A 208 12.38 -2.53 -17.31
CA ASN A 208 13.08 -3.21 -16.20
C ASN A 208 14.57 -2.83 -16.17
N THR A 209 15.25 -2.79 -17.32
CA THR A 209 16.70 -2.50 -17.39
C THR A 209 17.03 -1.14 -16.81
N VAL A 210 16.22 -0.13 -17.07
CA VAL A 210 16.44 1.23 -16.55
C VAL A 210 16.36 1.24 -15.02
N PHE A 211 15.32 0.65 -14.43
CA PHE A 211 15.20 0.56 -12.97
C PHE A 211 16.32 -0.27 -12.35
N ALA A 212 16.69 -1.38 -12.99
CA ALA A 212 17.77 -2.25 -12.53
C ALA A 212 19.12 -1.53 -12.50
N ARG A 213 19.47 -0.81 -13.58
CA ARG A 213 20.72 -0.04 -13.68
C ARG A 213 20.77 1.07 -12.66
N LEU A 214 19.78 1.95 -12.66
CA LEU A 214 19.76 3.09 -11.75
C LEU A 214 19.78 2.64 -10.28
N ALA A 215 19.04 1.58 -9.93
CA ALA A 215 19.12 1.04 -8.58
C ALA A 215 20.49 0.43 -8.26
N SER A 216 21.10 -0.31 -9.18
CA SER A 216 22.44 -0.91 -8.97
C SER A 216 23.54 0.13 -8.86
N GLU A 217 23.39 1.27 -9.52
CA GLU A 217 24.37 2.36 -9.52
C GLU A 217 24.23 3.26 -8.27
N HIS A 218 22.99 3.53 -7.85
CA HIS A 218 22.73 4.60 -6.89
C HIS A 218 22.18 4.11 -5.54
N LEU A 219 21.75 2.85 -5.41
CA LEU A 219 21.16 2.30 -4.20
C LEU A 219 21.90 1.04 -3.74
N GLY A 220 21.73 0.72 -2.46
CA GLY A 220 22.08 -0.57 -1.90
C GLY A 220 20.86 -1.29 -1.30
N PRO A 221 21.01 -2.57 -0.95
CA PRO A 221 19.94 -3.34 -0.33
C PRO A 221 19.32 -2.68 0.91
N PRO A 222 20.09 -2.07 1.84
CA PRO A 222 19.50 -1.42 3.01
C PRO A 222 18.59 -0.22 2.70
N GLN A 223 18.93 0.62 1.70
CA GLN A 223 18.10 1.76 1.31
C GLN A 223 16.79 1.27 0.69
N LEU A 224 16.86 0.30 -0.24
CA LEU A 224 15.67 -0.25 -0.89
C LEU A 224 14.74 -0.95 0.12
N GLU A 225 15.31 -1.71 1.07
CA GLU A 225 14.53 -2.34 2.14
C GLU A 225 13.90 -1.31 3.07
N ALA A 226 14.64 -0.28 3.48
CA ALA A 226 14.13 0.80 4.32
C ALA A 226 12.97 1.53 3.63
N MET A 227 13.09 1.83 2.33
CA MET A 227 12.01 2.45 1.56
C MET A 227 10.80 1.52 1.44
N ALA A 228 10.98 0.22 1.20
CA ALA A 228 9.90 -0.75 1.17
C ALA A 228 9.12 -0.79 2.51
N ARG A 229 9.83 -0.74 3.65
CA ARG A 229 9.20 -0.66 4.98
C ARG A 229 8.39 0.63 5.18
N ARG A 230 8.80 1.75 4.61
CA ARG A 230 8.03 3.02 4.63
C ARG A 230 6.72 2.90 3.87
N PHE A 231 6.66 2.09 2.84
CA PHE A 231 5.44 1.70 2.13
C PHE A 231 4.66 0.56 2.82
N GLY A 232 5.12 0.06 3.98
CA GLY A 232 4.42 -0.93 4.80
C GLY A 232 4.82 -2.39 4.55
N TYR A 233 5.77 -2.68 3.67
CA TYR A 233 6.26 -4.05 3.51
C TYR A 233 6.81 -4.62 4.82
N GLY A 234 6.47 -5.87 5.12
CA GLY A 234 6.88 -6.57 6.33
C GLY A 234 6.11 -6.20 7.61
N GLN A 235 5.19 -5.23 7.57
CA GLN A 235 4.48 -4.74 8.76
C GLN A 235 2.99 -5.06 8.79
N GLY A 236 2.39 -5.37 7.64
CA GLY A 236 0.94 -5.45 7.47
C GLY A 236 0.26 -4.07 7.45
N VAL A 237 -0.86 -3.99 6.77
CA VAL A 237 -1.68 -2.77 6.70
C VAL A 237 -2.55 -2.71 7.96
N PRO A 238 -2.55 -1.59 8.71
CA PRO A 238 -3.45 -1.42 9.85
C PRO A 238 -4.89 -1.24 9.35
N PHE A 239 -5.67 -2.31 9.39
CA PHE A 239 -7.02 -2.38 8.86
C PHE A 239 -7.98 -2.97 9.90
N ASP A 240 -9.28 -2.96 9.65
CA ASP A 240 -10.32 -3.44 10.57
C ASP A 240 -10.36 -4.97 10.70
N VAL A 241 -9.81 -5.69 9.72
CA VAL A 241 -9.55 -7.13 9.78
C VAL A 241 -8.07 -7.41 9.51
N PRO A 242 -7.52 -8.56 9.95
CA PRO A 242 -6.13 -8.90 9.70
C PRO A 242 -5.78 -8.92 8.21
N VAL A 243 -4.73 -8.20 7.82
CA VAL A 243 -4.15 -8.23 6.48
C VAL A 243 -2.84 -9.00 6.53
N GLN A 244 -2.66 -9.97 5.64
CA GLN A 244 -1.39 -10.68 5.52
C GLN A 244 -0.27 -9.69 5.14
N PRO A 245 0.84 -9.63 5.90
CA PRO A 245 1.94 -8.75 5.58
C PRO A 245 2.52 -9.04 4.18
N SER A 246 2.63 -8.02 3.37
CA SER A 246 3.35 -8.09 2.10
C SER A 246 4.84 -8.29 2.38
N ALA A 247 5.41 -9.38 1.87
CA ALA A 247 6.80 -9.72 2.14
C ALA A 247 7.75 -9.01 1.17
N ILE A 248 8.96 -8.78 1.63
CA ILE A 248 10.11 -8.34 0.83
C ILE A 248 11.37 -9.03 1.30
N HIS A 249 12.18 -9.49 0.37
CA HIS A 249 13.55 -9.91 0.59
C HIS A 249 14.44 -9.17 -0.42
N VAL A 250 15.38 -8.37 0.06
CA VAL A 250 16.31 -7.64 -0.81
C VAL A 250 17.67 -8.34 -0.79
N PRO A 251 18.03 -9.08 -1.86
CA PRO A 251 19.29 -9.80 -1.94
C PRO A 251 20.50 -8.85 -1.99
N THR A 252 21.64 -9.33 -1.51
CA THR A 252 22.94 -8.62 -1.62
C THR A 252 23.71 -8.98 -2.90
N GLU A 253 23.34 -10.07 -3.59
CA GLU A 253 23.92 -10.43 -4.86
C GLU A 253 23.48 -9.42 -5.93
N PRO A 254 24.41 -8.81 -6.71
CA PRO A 254 24.12 -7.66 -7.56
C PRO A 254 23.00 -7.88 -8.58
N LEU A 255 22.96 -9.02 -9.26
CA LEU A 255 21.93 -9.29 -10.26
C LEU A 255 20.55 -9.51 -9.62
N GLU A 256 20.49 -10.22 -8.50
CA GLU A 256 19.23 -10.44 -7.79
C GLU A 256 18.72 -9.15 -7.10
N PHE A 257 19.62 -8.30 -6.60
CA PHE A 257 19.27 -6.96 -6.14
C PHE A 257 18.63 -6.14 -7.27
N ALA A 258 19.30 -6.09 -8.44
CA ALA A 258 18.80 -5.38 -9.61
C ALA A 258 17.43 -5.90 -10.08
N ARG A 259 17.25 -7.21 -10.10
CA ARG A 259 15.97 -7.87 -10.40
C ARG A 259 14.89 -7.49 -9.41
N THR A 260 15.21 -7.49 -8.12
CA THR A 260 14.27 -7.09 -7.05
C THR A 260 13.86 -5.63 -7.22
N ALA A 261 14.81 -4.72 -7.45
CA ALA A 261 14.54 -3.30 -7.70
C ALA A 261 13.68 -3.08 -8.95
N ALA A 262 13.83 -3.91 -9.98
CA ALA A 262 12.98 -3.89 -11.17
C ALA A 262 11.60 -4.54 -10.97
N GLY A 263 11.33 -5.13 -9.79
CA GLY A 263 10.05 -5.74 -9.44
C GLY A 263 9.86 -7.15 -10.00
N PHE A 264 10.92 -7.93 -10.09
CA PHE A 264 10.80 -9.37 -10.27
C PHE A 264 10.47 -10.05 -8.93
N TRP A 265 10.63 -11.35 -8.83
CA TRP A 265 10.35 -12.13 -7.60
C TRP A 265 10.97 -11.46 -6.34
N ASN A 266 10.92 -12.05 -5.20
CA ASN A 266 11.44 -11.57 -3.91
C ASN A 266 10.51 -10.60 -3.16
N SER A 267 9.33 -10.30 -3.68
CA SER A 267 8.30 -9.55 -2.96
C SER A 267 6.91 -10.07 -3.26
N THR A 268 6.04 -10.05 -2.25
CA THR A 268 4.60 -10.33 -2.40
C THR A 268 3.80 -9.07 -2.06
N LEU A 269 2.54 -9.03 -2.49
CA LEU A 269 1.70 -7.85 -2.32
C LEU A 269 0.24 -8.25 -2.11
N SER A 270 -0.44 -7.63 -1.14
CA SER A 270 -1.89 -7.69 -1.02
C SER A 270 -2.54 -6.50 -1.74
N PRO A 271 -3.79 -6.63 -2.24
CA PRO A 271 -4.54 -5.49 -2.77
C PRO A 271 -4.72 -4.35 -1.76
N MET A 272 -4.88 -4.66 -0.47
CA MET A 272 -4.93 -3.64 0.59
C MET A 272 -3.62 -2.85 0.70
N GLN A 273 -2.47 -3.51 0.65
CA GLN A 273 -1.17 -2.83 0.61
C GLN A 273 -1.01 -2.01 -0.67
N ALA A 274 -1.43 -2.55 -1.82
CA ALA A 274 -1.32 -1.87 -3.11
C ALA A 274 -2.14 -0.58 -3.16
N VAL A 275 -3.36 -0.56 -2.59
CA VAL A 275 -4.17 0.66 -2.51
C VAL A 275 -3.57 1.68 -1.55
N GLU A 276 -3.02 1.25 -0.40
CA GLU A 276 -2.30 2.14 0.53
C GLU A 276 -1.08 2.78 -0.15
N MET A 277 -0.29 2.01 -0.91
CA MET A 277 0.87 2.54 -1.65
C MET A 277 0.47 3.66 -2.61
N SER A 278 -0.60 3.51 -3.35
CA SER A 278 -1.08 4.57 -4.26
C SER A 278 -1.71 5.74 -3.51
N ALA A 279 -2.38 5.49 -2.37
CA ALA A 279 -2.88 6.57 -1.50
C ALA A 279 -1.76 7.39 -0.88
N ILE A 280 -0.64 6.78 -0.48
CA ILE A 280 0.57 7.50 -0.01
C ILE A 280 1.01 8.52 -1.06
N VAL A 281 1.09 8.12 -2.33
CA VAL A 281 1.47 9.02 -3.42
C VAL A 281 0.41 10.10 -3.63
N ALA A 282 -0.87 9.72 -3.72
CA ALA A 282 -2.01 10.62 -3.90
C ALA A 282 -2.08 11.73 -2.85
N ARG A 283 -1.70 11.42 -1.61
CA ARG A 283 -1.73 12.32 -0.45
C ARG A 283 -0.42 13.10 -0.24
N GLY A 284 0.42 13.20 -1.25
CA GLY A 284 1.70 13.89 -1.13
C GLY A 284 2.63 13.25 -0.09
N GLY A 285 2.70 11.92 -0.07
CA GLY A 285 3.61 11.13 0.77
C GLY A 285 3.07 10.78 2.16
N GLU A 286 1.79 11.00 2.43
CA GLU A 286 1.17 10.71 3.72
C GLU A 286 0.29 9.45 3.62
N ALA A 287 0.64 8.40 4.35
CA ALA A 287 -0.19 7.22 4.50
C ALA A 287 -1.42 7.53 5.35
N VAL A 288 -2.55 6.97 5.01
CA VAL A 288 -3.80 7.03 5.78
C VAL A 288 -4.23 5.61 6.13
N ARG A 289 -4.68 5.40 7.38
CA ARG A 289 -5.19 4.10 7.80
C ARG A 289 -6.45 3.75 7.00
N PRO A 290 -6.49 2.64 6.27
CA PRO A 290 -7.72 2.16 5.65
C PRO A 290 -8.75 1.75 6.71
N GLY A 291 -10.03 2.00 6.43
CA GLY A 291 -11.14 1.58 7.28
C GLY A 291 -12.36 1.18 6.46
N ILE A 292 -12.98 0.07 6.82
CA ILE A 292 -14.21 -0.43 6.18
C ILE A 292 -15.43 -0.28 7.10
N VAL A 293 -15.22 -0.14 8.40
CA VAL A 293 -16.32 0.01 9.37
C VAL A 293 -16.59 1.49 9.62
N ASP A 294 -17.84 1.89 9.47
CA ASP A 294 -18.33 3.24 9.83
C ASP A 294 -18.68 3.29 11.32
N ARG A 295 -19.47 2.33 11.80
CA ARG A 295 -19.86 2.18 13.19
C ARG A 295 -20.29 0.75 13.52
N VAL A 296 -20.26 0.40 14.79
CA VAL A 296 -20.84 -0.84 15.31
C VAL A 296 -22.05 -0.50 16.14
N VAL A 297 -23.17 -1.18 15.89
CA VAL A 297 -24.43 -1.03 16.61
C VAL A 297 -24.82 -2.32 17.33
N SER A 298 -25.32 -2.20 18.55
CA SER A 298 -25.86 -3.35 19.29
C SER A 298 -27.19 -3.83 18.71
N SER A 299 -27.68 -4.97 19.18
CA SER A 299 -29.01 -5.49 18.83
C SER A 299 -30.17 -4.54 19.25
N SER A 300 -29.93 -3.64 20.21
CA SER A 300 -30.89 -2.60 20.61
C SER A 300 -30.79 -1.32 19.79
N GLY A 301 -29.86 -1.24 18.83
CA GLY A 301 -29.62 -0.05 18.01
C GLY A 301 -28.68 1.00 18.64
N ALA A 302 -28.14 0.75 19.83
CA ALA A 302 -27.16 1.65 20.45
C ALA A 302 -25.81 1.58 19.70
N VAL A 303 -25.21 2.75 19.46
CA VAL A 303 -23.87 2.84 18.86
C VAL A 303 -22.84 2.44 19.91
N LEU A 304 -22.09 1.37 19.63
CA LEU A 304 -21.03 0.83 20.49
C LEU A 304 -19.64 1.38 20.13
N TRP A 305 -19.45 1.72 18.86
CA TRP A 305 -18.22 2.26 18.30
C TRP A 305 -18.51 3.05 17.03
N SER A 306 -17.71 4.06 16.76
CA SER A 306 -17.72 4.80 15.49
C SER A 306 -16.29 5.02 15.01
N ALA A 307 -16.12 5.05 13.69
CA ALA A 307 -14.84 5.42 13.09
C ALA A 307 -14.43 6.85 13.52
N PRO A 308 -13.13 7.11 13.71
CA PRO A 308 -12.66 8.45 14.02
C PRO A 308 -13.05 9.43 12.91
N GLU A 309 -13.43 10.65 13.30
CA GLU A 309 -13.73 11.73 12.34
C GLU A 309 -12.49 12.14 11.56
N GLU A 310 -11.35 12.27 12.26
CA GLU A 310 -10.07 12.59 11.66
C GLU A 310 -9.31 11.29 11.28
N PRO A 311 -8.77 11.22 10.06
CA PRO A 311 -8.04 10.05 9.63
C PRO A 311 -6.71 9.88 10.39
N VAL A 312 -6.39 8.64 10.74
CA VAL A 312 -5.08 8.31 11.32
C VAL A 312 -4.04 8.29 10.19
N THR A 313 -3.03 9.15 10.30
CA THR A 313 -2.01 9.32 9.25
C THR A 313 -0.59 9.13 9.78
N ARG A 314 0.34 8.83 8.87
CA ARG A 314 1.79 8.85 9.10
C ARG A 314 2.53 9.33 7.85
N ARG A 315 3.62 10.06 8.03
CA ARG A 315 4.49 10.47 6.91
C ARG A 315 5.29 9.27 6.41
N ALA A 316 5.11 8.91 5.14
CA ALA A 316 5.86 7.86 4.45
C ALA A 316 6.92 8.41 3.50
N LEU A 317 6.63 9.49 2.75
CA LEU A 317 7.53 10.14 1.80
C LEU A 317 7.56 11.65 2.01
N ALA A 318 8.60 12.31 1.50
CA ALA A 318 8.55 13.74 1.29
C ALA A 318 7.46 14.09 0.26
N ARG A 319 6.88 15.29 0.38
CA ARG A 319 5.82 15.73 -0.53
C ARG A 319 6.33 15.83 -1.96
N GLU A 320 7.51 16.40 -2.12
CA GLU A 320 8.18 16.57 -3.40
C GLU A 320 8.42 15.23 -4.10
N THR A 321 8.79 14.20 -3.35
CA THR A 321 8.96 12.84 -3.87
C THR A 321 7.64 12.28 -4.38
N ALA A 322 6.55 12.43 -3.62
CA ALA A 322 5.24 11.96 -4.03
C ALA A 322 4.73 12.70 -5.28
N ASP A 323 4.96 14.01 -5.38
CA ASP A 323 4.61 14.82 -6.55
C ASP A 323 5.40 14.37 -7.79
N GLN A 324 6.69 14.06 -7.65
CA GLN A 324 7.51 13.52 -8.75
C GLN A 324 7.05 12.12 -9.16
N ILE A 325 6.74 11.23 -8.20
CA ILE A 325 6.20 9.90 -8.50
C ILE A 325 4.84 10.03 -9.23
N THR A 326 3.99 10.98 -8.86
CA THR A 326 2.72 11.24 -9.55
C THR A 326 2.96 11.51 -11.04
N VAL A 327 3.89 12.42 -11.38
CA VAL A 327 4.26 12.72 -12.77
C VAL A 327 4.74 11.47 -13.51
N MET A 328 5.54 10.62 -12.85
CA MET A 328 6.02 9.37 -13.42
C MET A 328 4.88 8.36 -13.64
N MET A 329 3.95 8.24 -12.69
CA MET A 329 2.80 7.32 -12.78
C MET A 329 1.78 7.76 -13.83
N GLU A 330 1.62 9.07 -14.09
CA GLU A 330 0.76 9.59 -15.18
C GLU A 330 1.22 9.08 -16.56
N GLN A 331 2.54 8.89 -16.77
CA GLN A 331 3.07 8.36 -18.04
C GLN A 331 2.54 6.94 -18.36
N THR A 332 2.17 6.16 -17.35
CA THR A 332 1.57 4.82 -17.53
C THR A 332 0.27 4.88 -18.32
N ILE A 333 -0.50 5.94 -18.13
CA ILE A 333 -1.80 6.16 -18.78
C ILE A 333 -1.66 6.94 -20.08
N ARG A 334 -0.80 7.97 -20.08
CA ARG A 334 -0.65 8.89 -21.23
C ARG A 334 -0.02 8.23 -22.45
N GLU A 335 1.01 7.40 -22.25
CA GLU A 335 1.75 6.75 -23.35
C GLU A 335 2.31 5.37 -23.00
N GLY A 336 2.07 4.90 -21.77
CA GLY A 336 2.68 3.69 -21.23
C GLY A 336 1.81 2.44 -21.33
N THR A 337 2.06 1.54 -20.37
CA THR A 337 1.48 0.19 -20.36
C THR A 337 -0.05 0.14 -20.23
N SER A 338 -0.69 1.21 -19.78
CA SER A 338 -2.15 1.31 -19.66
C SER A 338 -2.82 2.21 -20.70
N TRP A 339 -2.07 2.80 -21.63
CA TRP A 339 -2.69 3.67 -22.64
C TRP A 339 -3.86 2.99 -23.35
N ARG A 340 -3.66 1.78 -23.90
CA ARG A 340 -4.70 1.01 -24.58
C ARG A 340 -5.87 0.59 -23.69
N ALA A 341 -5.66 0.47 -22.39
CA ALA A 341 -6.74 0.12 -21.47
C ALA A 341 -7.62 1.33 -21.14
N PHE A 342 -7.06 2.54 -21.13
CA PHE A 342 -7.74 3.77 -20.75
C PHE A 342 -8.25 4.59 -21.94
N HIS A 343 -7.94 4.18 -23.17
CA HIS A 343 -8.41 4.83 -24.41
C HIS A 343 -9.13 3.82 -25.32
N ASP A 344 -10.07 4.30 -26.07
CA ASP A 344 -10.73 3.52 -27.10
C ASP A 344 -9.81 3.34 -28.35
N PRO A 345 -10.20 2.55 -29.37
CA PRO A 345 -9.38 2.38 -30.56
C PRO A 345 -9.12 3.67 -31.35
N HIS A 346 -9.90 4.73 -31.13
CA HIS A 346 -9.74 6.04 -31.74
C HIS A 346 -8.89 7.01 -30.91
N GLY A 347 -8.41 6.55 -29.72
CA GLY A 347 -7.61 7.36 -28.82
C GLY A 347 -8.43 8.25 -27.87
N THR A 348 -9.76 8.07 -27.81
CA THR A 348 -10.63 8.80 -26.90
C THR A 348 -10.50 8.21 -25.48
N ALA A 349 -10.25 9.05 -24.50
CA ALA A 349 -10.14 8.61 -23.12
C ALA A 349 -11.49 8.11 -22.57
N PHE A 350 -11.47 6.99 -21.84
CA PHE A 350 -12.65 6.48 -21.12
C PHE A 350 -13.00 7.29 -19.86
N LEU A 351 -12.09 8.13 -19.40
CA LEU A 351 -12.24 9.05 -18.28
C LEU A 351 -11.92 10.48 -18.75
N PRO A 352 -12.78 11.09 -19.61
CA PRO A 352 -12.52 12.40 -20.15
C PRO A 352 -12.45 13.46 -19.04
N GLY A 353 -11.42 14.30 -19.09
CA GLY A 353 -11.19 15.35 -18.08
C GLY A 353 -10.64 14.86 -16.74
N ILE A 354 -10.45 13.55 -16.53
CA ILE A 354 -9.89 12.98 -15.33
C ILE A 354 -8.52 12.38 -15.64
N GLU A 355 -7.47 13.01 -15.13
CA GLU A 355 -6.13 12.44 -15.21
C GLU A 355 -5.97 11.33 -14.19
N VAL A 356 -5.32 10.24 -14.59
CA VAL A 356 -5.08 9.06 -13.76
C VAL A 356 -3.57 8.83 -13.62
N ALA A 357 -3.10 8.66 -12.42
CA ALA A 357 -1.76 8.16 -12.13
C ALA A 357 -1.84 6.69 -11.74
N GLY A 358 -0.97 5.84 -12.30
CA GLY A 358 -1.01 4.43 -11.97
C GLY A 358 0.23 3.65 -12.37
N LYS A 359 0.31 2.41 -11.89
CA LYS A 359 1.38 1.48 -12.24
C LYS A 359 0.81 0.09 -12.48
N THR A 360 1.20 -0.50 -13.59
CA THR A 360 0.90 -1.90 -13.90
C THR A 360 1.98 -2.83 -13.35
N GLY A 361 1.56 -4.04 -13.00
CA GLY A 361 2.45 -5.17 -12.77
C GLY A 361 2.02 -6.35 -13.62
N THR A 362 2.98 -7.14 -14.12
CA THR A 362 2.70 -8.41 -14.77
C THR A 362 3.83 -9.37 -14.46
N LEU A 363 3.49 -10.55 -13.97
CA LEU A 363 4.44 -11.61 -13.71
C LEU A 363 3.79 -12.97 -13.96
N THR A 364 4.54 -13.87 -14.57
CA THR A 364 4.09 -15.22 -14.91
C THR A 364 4.79 -16.22 -14.03
N ASP A 365 4.02 -17.07 -13.36
CA ASP A 365 4.51 -18.29 -12.76
C ASP A 365 4.39 -19.41 -13.81
N ALA A 366 5.54 -19.84 -14.33
CA ALA A 366 5.60 -20.84 -15.37
C ALA A 366 5.26 -22.26 -14.87
N GLU A 367 5.44 -22.54 -13.56
CA GLU A 367 5.19 -23.85 -12.98
C GLU A 367 3.69 -24.07 -12.76
N THR A 368 3.02 -23.06 -12.23
CA THR A 368 1.58 -23.13 -11.93
C THR A 368 0.70 -22.62 -13.07
N HIS A 369 1.32 -22.09 -14.16
CA HIS A 369 0.62 -21.42 -15.26
C HIS A 369 -0.31 -20.31 -14.80
N ARG A 370 0.08 -19.55 -13.77
CA ARG A 370 -0.65 -18.41 -13.23
C ARG A 370 -0.05 -17.11 -13.75
N TYR A 371 -0.91 -16.22 -14.22
CA TYR A 371 -0.53 -14.92 -14.81
C TYR A 371 -1.07 -13.81 -13.92
N TYR A 372 -0.22 -13.31 -13.04
CA TYR A 372 -0.55 -12.21 -12.14
C TYR A 372 -0.49 -10.88 -12.88
N THR A 373 -1.58 -10.15 -12.85
CA THR A 373 -1.62 -8.78 -13.37
C THR A 373 -2.13 -7.82 -12.30
N TRP A 374 -1.47 -6.67 -12.20
CA TRP A 374 -1.76 -5.63 -11.25
C TRP A 374 -2.06 -4.31 -11.94
N PHE A 375 -2.88 -3.52 -11.31
CA PHE A 375 -2.93 -2.08 -11.45
C PHE A 375 -3.14 -1.47 -10.07
N THR A 376 -2.28 -0.50 -9.69
CA THR A 376 -2.53 0.37 -8.56
C THR A 376 -2.34 1.81 -8.99
N GLY A 377 -3.15 2.71 -8.45
CA GLY A 377 -3.11 4.11 -8.85
C GLY A 377 -4.18 4.94 -8.14
N PHE A 378 -4.37 6.15 -8.62
CA PHE A 378 -5.36 7.07 -8.09
C PHE A 378 -5.87 8.04 -9.16
N ALA A 379 -7.05 8.57 -8.92
CA ALA A 379 -7.72 9.50 -9.81
C ALA A 379 -8.67 10.42 -9.02
N PRO A 380 -8.79 11.71 -9.41
CA PRO A 380 -7.91 12.39 -10.35
C PRO A 380 -6.48 12.50 -9.79
N SER A 381 -5.47 12.45 -10.68
CA SER A 381 -4.07 12.57 -10.24
C SER A 381 -3.71 13.98 -9.77
N ARG A 382 -4.49 14.96 -10.18
CA ARG A 382 -4.42 16.36 -9.75
C ARG A 382 -5.75 16.80 -9.20
N PRO A 383 -5.79 17.69 -8.21
CA PRO A 383 -7.03 18.19 -7.65
C PRO A 383 -7.98 18.71 -8.74
N LEU A 384 -9.21 18.21 -8.72
CA LEU A 384 -10.27 18.65 -9.62
C LEU A 384 -11.44 19.16 -8.77
N PRO A 385 -11.87 20.43 -8.92
CA PRO A 385 -12.93 21.01 -8.08
C PRO A 385 -14.20 20.17 -8.07
N GLY A 386 -14.70 19.87 -6.86
CA GLY A 386 -15.92 19.08 -6.68
C GLY A 386 -15.77 17.57 -6.89
N VAL A 387 -14.59 17.08 -7.29
CA VAL A 387 -14.34 15.66 -7.53
C VAL A 387 -13.43 15.10 -6.44
N ARG A 388 -13.90 14.06 -5.74
CA ARG A 388 -13.10 13.37 -4.73
C ARG A 388 -12.01 12.51 -5.38
N GLN A 389 -10.82 12.56 -4.81
CA GLN A 389 -9.72 11.72 -5.21
C GLN A 389 -9.87 10.33 -4.58
N VAL A 390 -9.74 9.30 -5.40
CA VAL A 390 -9.78 7.90 -4.95
C VAL A 390 -8.52 7.17 -5.33
N ALA A 391 -8.04 6.31 -4.43
CA ALA A 391 -6.99 5.33 -4.70
C ALA A 391 -7.61 3.99 -5.06
N ILE A 392 -7.00 3.27 -5.98
CA ILE A 392 -7.46 1.97 -6.46
C ILE A 392 -6.33 0.95 -6.51
N ALA A 393 -6.64 -0.28 -6.14
CA ALA A 393 -5.83 -1.44 -6.47
C ALA A 393 -6.71 -2.51 -7.11
N ALA A 394 -6.21 -3.12 -8.18
CA ALA A 394 -6.82 -4.28 -8.83
C ALA A 394 -5.77 -5.37 -9.04
N LEU A 395 -6.11 -6.58 -8.68
CA LEU A 395 -5.39 -7.82 -8.98
C LEU A 395 -6.27 -8.69 -9.86
N VAL A 396 -5.73 -9.23 -10.95
CA VAL A 396 -6.35 -10.31 -11.71
C VAL A 396 -5.33 -11.40 -11.91
N VAL A 397 -5.68 -12.62 -11.49
CA VAL A 397 -4.86 -13.80 -11.70
C VAL A 397 -5.53 -14.65 -12.78
N ASN A 398 -4.97 -14.60 -13.99
CA ASN A 398 -5.43 -15.40 -15.11
C ASN A 398 -4.80 -16.79 -15.08
N GLY A 399 -5.50 -17.77 -15.64
CA GLY A 399 -4.94 -19.06 -16.04
C GLY A 399 -4.32 -18.98 -17.46
N PRO A 400 -4.07 -20.13 -18.11
CA PRO A 400 -3.53 -20.18 -19.47
C PRO A 400 -4.37 -19.41 -20.50
N ALA A 401 -5.68 -19.36 -20.30
CA ALA A 401 -6.57 -18.53 -21.10
C ALA A 401 -6.66 -17.13 -20.48
N TRP A 402 -6.05 -16.14 -21.14
CA TRP A 402 -6.14 -14.76 -20.72
C TRP A 402 -7.55 -14.20 -20.96
N GLN A 403 -8.11 -13.57 -19.92
CA GLN A 403 -9.35 -12.80 -20.02
C GLN A 403 -9.02 -11.32 -20.23
N VAL A 404 -8.85 -10.59 -19.14
CA VAL A 404 -8.39 -9.19 -19.17
C VAL A 404 -7.30 -8.98 -18.13
N LYS A 405 -6.55 -7.90 -18.30
CA LYS A 405 -5.57 -7.47 -17.30
C LYS A 405 -6.22 -6.59 -16.23
N ALA A 406 -5.60 -6.51 -15.09
CA ALA A 406 -6.06 -5.71 -13.95
C ALA A 406 -6.27 -4.22 -14.27
N ASN A 407 -5.51 -3.64 -15.22
CA ASN A 407 -5.72 -2.25 -15.63
C ASN A 407 -7.05 -2.02 -16.35
N VAL A 408 -7.60 -3.03 -17.03
CA VAL A 408 -8.95 -2.96 -17.62
C VAL A 408 -10.01 -2.97 -16.53
N LEU A 409 -9.88 -3.87 -15.53
CA LEU A 409 -10.77 -3.90 -14.37
C LEU A 409 -10.72 -2.56 -13.61
N ALA A 410 -9.51 -2.07 -13.31
CA ALA A 410 -9.33 -0.80 -12.60
C ALA A 410 -9.96 0.38 -13.36
N ARG A 411 -9.77 0.48 -14.69
CA ARG A 411 -10.44 1.48 -15.50
C ARG A 411 -11.96 1.40 -15.37
N ASP A 412 -12.54 0.21 -15.44
CA ASP A 412 -13.98 0.04 -15.37
C ASP A 412 -14.55 0.35 -13.98
N VAL A 413 -13.80 0.06 -12.92
CA VAL A 413 -14.15 0.49 -11.53
C VAL A 413 -14.13 2.02 -11.44
N LEU A 414 -13.08 2.68 -11.92
CA LEU A 414 -13.00 4.14 -11.91
C LEU A 414 -14.12 4.77 -12.74
N ARG A 415 -14.44 4.20 -13.91
CA ARG A 415 -15.57 4.66 -14.72
C ARG A 415 -16.91 4.54 -14.00
N ALA A 416 -17.14 3.41 -13.32
CA ALA A 416 -18.35 3.21 -12.52
C ALA A 416 -18.44 4.29 -11.44
N TYR A 417 -17.37 4.47 -10.67
CA TYR A 417 -17.31 5.45 -9.58
C TYR A 417 -17.59 6.87 -10.06
N PHE A 418 -16.86 7.37 -11.09
CA PHE A 418 -17.01 8.74 -11.54
C PHE A 418 -18.34 9.00 -12.29
N ALA A 419 -18.90 7.97 -12.93
CA ALA A 419 -20.23 8.06 -13.54
C ALA A 419 -21.36 8.10 -12.50
N GLU A 420 -21.18 7.44 -11.34
CA GLU A 420 -22.13 7.52 -10.23
C GLU A 420 -22.08 8.86 -9.49
N HIS A 421 -20.94 9.54 -9.57
CA HIS A 421 -20.75 10.88 -8.98
C HIS A 421 -20.94 12.00 -10.02
N ASP A 422 -21.67 11.73 -11.12
CA ASP A 422 -22.06 12.68 -12.16
C ASP A 422 -20.92 13.50 -12.77
N VAL A 423 -19.72 12.91 -12.84
CA VAL A 423 -18.59 13.57 -13.52
C VAL A 423 -18.86 13.61 -15.02
N THR A 424 -18.93 14.81 -15.55
CA THR A 424 -19.34 15.09 -16.94
C THR A 424 -18.53 14.28 -17.97
N GLY A 425 -19.24 13.60 -18.86
CA GLY A 425 -18.65 12.83 -19.95
C GLY A 425 -18.17 11.42 -19.60
N VAL A 426 -18.17 11.03 -18.30
CA VAL A 426 -17.87 9.65 -17.90
C VAL A 426 -19.13 8.80 -17.99
N THR A 427 -19.02 7.61 -18.58
CA THR A 427 -20.14 6.68 -18.76
C THR A 427 -19.89 5.37 -18.00
N LYS A 428 -20.93 4.81 -17.37
CA LYS A 428 -20.85 3.51 -16.72
C LYS A 428 -20.44 2.41 -17.71
N PRO A 429 -19.61 1.44 -17.29
CA PRO A 429 -19.31 0.28 -18.12
C PRO A 429 -20.55 -0.58 -18.34
N GLY A 430 -20.80 -0.98 -19.58
CA GLY A 430 -21.96 -1.79 -19.94
C GLY A 430 -21.72 -3.27 -19.67
N LEU A 431 -22.14 -3.83 -18.52
CA LEU A 431 -21.96 -5.24 -18.14
C LEU A 431 -22.43 -6.23 -19.22
N ALA A 432 -23.62 -5.99 -19.81
CA ALA A 432 -24.15 -6.82 -20.87
C ALA A 432 -23.32 -6.79 -22.17
N ALA A 433 -22.67 -5.68 -22.47
CA ALA A 433 -21.78 -5.57 -23.63
C ALA A 433 -20.45 -6.30 -23.39
N ILE A 434 -19.91 -6.22 -22.16
CA ILE A 434 -18.72 -6.96 -21.75
C ILE A 434 -18.96 -8.46 -21.86
N ALA A 435 -20.02 -8.99 -21.25
CA ALA A 435 -20.37 -10.41 -21.28
C ALA A 435 -20.59 -10.96 -22.69
N ARG A 436 -21.09 -10.13 -23.64
CA ARG A 436 -21.27 -10.54 -25.06
C ARG A 436 -19.94 -10.67 -25.81
N ARG A 437 -18.92 -9.88 -25.49
CA ARG A 437 -17.60 -9.96 -26.14
C ARG A 437 -16.87 -11.27 -25.85
N HIS A 438 -17.09 -11.86 -24.69
CA HIS A 438 -16.47 -13.12 -24.30
C HIS A 438 -17.19 -14.38 -24.85
N ARG A 439 -18.37 -14.23 -25.51
CA ARG A 439 -19.11 -15.33 -26.15
C ARG A 439 -18.81 -15.46 -27.64
N ARG A 440 -18.03 -14.57 -28.22
CA ARG A 440 -17.57 -14.59 -29.62
C ARG A 440 -16.08 -14.94 -29.70
#